data_425b132433c8890b9566249ee4003205
#
_entry.id   425b132433c8890b9566249ee4003205
#
_cell.length_a   1.000
_cell.length_b   1.000
_cell.length_c   1.000
_cell.angle_alpha   90.00
_cell.angle_beta   90.00
_cell.angle_gamma   90.00
#
_symmetry.space_group_name_H-M   'P 1'
#
loop_
_entity.id
_entity.type
_entity.pdbx_description
1 polymer ?
#
loop_
_entity_poly.entity_id
_entity_poly.type
_entity_poly.pdbx_seq_one_letter_code
_entity_poly.pdbx_strand_id
1 'polypeptide(L)'
;MVQSTSLSDNASNKLISRLIQVTSLPPQKRGYEFEAFLKELFDAYGLAARASFRITGEQIDGSFVINNATYLLEAKWQNSQTGAADLHTFEGKLGQKASWSRGLFVSNSGFSSDGLQAFGRGKRLICMDGFDLSEMLRLKLSFVDVMNAKVRRAAETGFPFVPVRDLFIG
;
A
#
# COMPACT_ATOMS: atom_id res chain seq x y z
N MET A 1 -7.74 -2.58 -20.13
CA MET A 1 -6.44 -3.10 -20.58
C MET A 1 -5.51 -3.16 -19.39
N VAL A 2 -5.04 -4.35 -19.05
CA VAL A 2 -4.10 -4.52 -17.94
C VAL A 2 -2.75 -3.97 -18.39
N GLN A 3 -2.29 -2.92 -17.75
CA GLN A 3 -0.94 -2.44 -17.96
C GLN A 3 -0.02 -3.12 -16.95
N SER A 4 0.38 -4.33 -17.26
CA SER A 4 1.50 -4.98 -16.58
C SER A 4 2.79 -4.40 -17.19
N THR A 5 3.12 -3.18 -16.81
CA THR A 5 4.35 -2.56 -17.28
C THR A 5 5.42 -2.76 -16.22
N SER A 6 6.41 -3.61 -16.51
CA SER A 6 7.61 -3.65 -15.70
C SER A 6 8.36 -2.33 -15.86
N LEU A 7 8.92 -1.82 -14.77
CA LEU A 7 9.74 -0.62 -14.81
C LEU A 7 11.09 -0.92 -15.46
N SER A 8 11.68 0.10 -16.10
CA SER A 8 13.08 0.04 -16.51
C SER A 8 13.99 -0.07 -15.28
N ASP A 9 15.21 -0.57 -15.48
CA ASP A 9 16.21 -0.65 -14.40
C ASP A 9 16.48 0.74 -13.79
N ASN A 10 16.53 1.77 -14.63
CA ASN A 10 16.74 3.14 -14.18
C ASN A 10 15.59 3.62 -13.28
N ALA A 11 14.35 3.38 -13.68
CA ALA A 11 13.17 3.74 -12.91
C ALA A 11 13.11 2.98 -11.58
N SER A 12 13.38 1.68 -11.58
CA SER A 12 13.44 0.86 -10.37
C SER A 12 14.52 1.36 -9.40
N ASN A 13 15.73 1.62 -9.91
CA ASN A 13 16.84 2.12 -9.09
C ASN A 13 16.54 3.49 -8.47
N LYS A 14 15.85 4.34 -9.22
CA LYS A 14 15.43 5.65 -8.75
C LYS A 14 14.45 5.55 -7.57
N LEU A 15 13.49 4.63 -7.67
CA LEU A 15 12.53 4.38 -6.58
C LEU A 15 13.21 3.77 -5.36
N ILE A 16 14.14 2.82 -5.54
CA ILE A 16 14.93 2.25 -4.44
C ILE A 16 15.71 3.35 -3.73
N SER A 17 16.41 4.21 -4.47
CA SER A 17 17.17 5.32 -3.91
C SER A 17 16.27 6.28 -3.14
N ARG A 18 15.09 6.54 -3.66
CA ARG A 18 14.10 7.41 -3.02
C ARG A 18 13.60 6.82 -1.70
N LEU A 19 13.31 5.53 -1.67
CA LEU A 19 12.88 4.84 -0.45
C LEU A 19 13.98 4.87 0.62
N ILE A 20 15.24 4.61 0.23
CA ILE A 20 16.39 4.70 1.12
C ILE A 20 16.53 6.12 1.67
N GLN A 21 16.37 7.13 0.84
CA GLN A 21 16.44 8.53 1.24
C GLN A 21 15.39 8.84 2.32
N VAL A 22 14.17 8.32 2.21
CA VAL A 22 13.13 8.53 3.22
C VAL A 22 13.56 7.98 4.58
N THR A 23 14.28 6.85 4.61
CA THR A 23 14.74 6.25 5.88
C THR A 23 15.70 7.16 6.65
N SER A 24 16.44 8.01 5.96
CA SER A 24 17.43 8.93 6.58
C SER A 24 16.84 10.25 7.06
N LEU A 25 15.56 10.49 6.80
CA LEU A 25 14.92 11.74 7.18
C LEU A 25 14.54 11.77 8.68
N PRO A 26 14.43 12.97 9.27
CA PRO A 26 13.88 13.12 10.62
C PRO A 26 12.44 12.56 10.70
N PRO A 27 12.03 12.00 11.86
CA PRO A 27 10.70 11.39 11.99
C PRO A 27 9.53 12.25 11.53
N GLN A 28 9.61 13.58 11.75
CA GLN A 28 8.54 14.50 11.38
C GLN A 28 8.32 14.60 9.87
N LYS A 29 9.34 14.26 9.07
CA LYS A 29 9.29 14.35 7.61
C LYS A 29 9.01 13.00 6.95
N ARG A 30 9.26 11.90 7.63
CA ARG A 30 9.18 10.55 7.03
C ARG A 30 7.78 10.22 6.51
N GLY A 31 6.74 10.46 7.31
CA GLY A 31 5.37 10.17 6.90
C GLY A 31 4.99 10.89 5.63
N TYR A 32 5.29 12.16 5.58
CA TYR A 32 5.00 13.03 4.45
C TYR A 32 5.73 12.60 3.19
N GLU A 33 7.03 12.33 3.33
CA GLU A 33 7.87 11.91 2.21
C GLU A 33 7.56 10.47 1.78
N PHE A 34 7.07 9.64 2.69
CA PHE A 34 6.61 8.30 2.35
C PHE A 34 5.36 8.34 1.47
N GLU A 35 4.40 9.20 1.78
CA GLU A 35 3.25 9.43 0.91
C GLU A 35 3.67 9.90 -0.48
N ALA A 36 4.62 10.83 -0.54
CA ALA A 36 5.17 11.31 -1.81
C ALA A 36 5.87 10.20 -2.59
N PHE A 37 6.64 9.35 -1.92
CA PHE A 37 7.27 8.18 -2.54
C PHE A 37 6.23 7.24 -3.14
N LEU A 38 5.16 6.93 -2.41
CA LEU A 38 4.11 6.05 -2.90
C LEU A 38 3.42 6.62 -4.13
N LYS A 39 3.19 7.93 -4.16
CA LYS A 39 2.64 8.59 -5.34
C LYS A 39 3.59 8.46 -6.53
N GLU A 40 4.90 8.66 -6.32
CA GLU A 40 5.90 8.47 -7.37
C GLU A 40 5.89 7.02 -7.90
N LEU A 41 5.76 6.04 -7.00
CA LEU A 41 5.65 4.63 -7.37
C LEU A 41 4.42 4.39 -8.26
N PHE A 42 3.25 4.87 -7.84
CA PHE A 42 2.03 4.69 -8.60
C PHE A 42 2.09 5.39 -9.95
N ASP A 43 2.67 6.60 -10.01
CA ASP A 43 2.85 7.35 -11.24
C ASP A 43 3.79 6.62 -12.21
N ALA A 44 4.83 5.96 -11.68
CA ALA A 44 5.76 5.19 -12.50
C ALA A 44 5.07 4.03 -13.23
N TYR A 45 4.01 3.48 -12.65
CA TYR A 45 3.19 2.44 -13.28
C TYR A 45 1.98 2.98 -14.05
N GLY A 46 1.81 4.29 -14.11
CA GLY A 46 0.70 4.91 -14.86
C GLY A 46 -0.67 4.67 -14.25
N LEU A 47 -0.77 4.65 -12.92
CA LEU A 47 -1.99 4.28 -12.20
C LEU A 47 -2.90 5.47 -11.87
N ALA A 48 -2.77 6.58 -12.57
CA ALA A 48 -3.58 7.78 -12.35
C ALA A 48 -3.60 8.25 -10.88
N ALA A 49 -2.42 8.27 -10.26
CA ALA A 49 -2.29 8.57 -8.84
C ALA A 49 -2.70 10.01 -8.51
N ARG A 50 -3.37 10.16 -7.37
CA ARG A 50 -3.72 11.45 -6.80
C ARG A 50 -3.14 11.57 -5.40
N ALA A 51 -2.72 12.79 -5.04
CA ALA A 51 -2.19 13.10 -3.73
C ALA A 51 -3.28 13.09 -2.65
N SER A 52 -2.87 13.25 -1.39
CA SER A 52 -3.77 13.30 -0.25
C SER A 52 -4.86 14.36 -0.40
N PHE A 53 -6.02 14.06 0.12
CA PHE A 53 -7.16 14.98 0.14
C PHE A 53 -7.92 14.85 1.45
N ARG A 54 -8.63 15.92 1.81
CA ARG A 54 -9.49 15.94 2.99
C ARG A 54 -10.95 16.09 2.59
N ILE A 55 -11.78 15.29 3.21
CA ILE A 55 -13.23 15.45 3.22
C ILE A 55 -13.62 15.61 4.70
N THR A 56 -14.65 16.35 4.99
CA THR A 56 -15.11 16.69 6.34
C THR A 56 -14.65 15.72 7.45
N GLY A 57 -13.65 16.12 8.23
CA GLY A 57 -13.15 15.35 9.37
C GLY A 57 -12.26 14.15 9.03
N GLU A 58 -12.03 13.86 7.73
CA GLU A 58 -11.21 12.72 7.31
C GLU A 58 -10.10 13.15 6.35
N GLN A 59 -8.97 12.47 6.45
CA GLN A 59 -7.87 12.56 5.49
C GLN A 59 -7.66 11.20 4.83
N ILE A 60 -7.56 11.22 3.51
CA ILE A 60 -7.12 10.08 2.69
C ILE A 60 -5.75 10.45 2.11
N ASP A 61 -4.78 9.56 2.23
CA ASP A 61 -3.38 9.86 1.91
C ASP A 61 -3.08 9.82 0.41
N GLY A 62 -4.00 9.34 -0.39
CA GLY A 62 -3.91 9.31 -1.84
C GLY A 62 -4.89 8.34 -2.45
N SER A 63 -4.85 8.22 -3.77
CA SER A 63 -5.65 7.23 -4.50
C SER A 63 -4.96 6.83 -5.80
N PHE A 64 -5.32 5.68 -6.32
CA PHE A 64 -4.87 5.19 -7.63
C PHE A 64 -5.87 4.20 -8.21
N VAL A 65 -5.67 3.84 -9.49
CA VAL A 65 -6.59 2.97 -10.21
C VAL A 65 -5.83 1.80 -10.84
N ILE A 66 -6.29 0.57 -10.58
CA ILE A 66 -5.81 -0.65 -11.25
C ILE A 66 -7.04 -1.36 -11.84
N ASN A 67 -7.01 -1.64 -13.14
CA ASN A 67 -8.07 -2.42 -13.82
C ASN A 67 -9.48 -1.89 -13.52
N ASN A 68 -9.66 -0.58 -13.58
CA ASN A 68 -10.91 0.11 -13.29
C ASN A 68 -11.35 0.05 -11.81
N ALA A 69 -10.57 -0.52 -10.92
CA ALA A 69 -10.83 -0.49 -9.48
C ALA A 69 -10.09 0.69 -8.86
N THR A 70 -10.79 1.51 -8.11
CA THR A 70 -10.21 2.64 -7.38
C THR A 70 -9.78 2.20 -5.99
N TYR A 71 -8.53 2.48 -5.67
CA TYR A 71 -7.93 2.22 -4.36
C TYR A 71 -7.69 3.54 -3.64
N LEU A 72 -8.11 3.60 -2.39
CA LEU A 72 -7.77 4.69 -1.48
C LEU A 72 -6.57 4.26 -0.64
N LEU A 73 -5.68 5.20 -0.36
CA LEU A 73 -4.41 4.92 0.31
C LEU A 73 -4.42 5.42 1.75
N GLU A 74 -3.95 4.58 2.65
CA GLU A 74 -3.48 4.96 3.99
C GLU A 74 -2.01 4.56 4.09
N ALA A 75 -1.15 5.50 4.43
CA ALA A 75 0.28 5.28 4.53
C ALA A 75 0.79 5.66 5.90
N LYS A 76 1.56 4.76 6.54
CA LYS A 76 2.14 5.03 7.85
C LYS A 76 3.63 4.70 7.87
N TRP A 77 4.39 5.61 8.44
CA TRP A 77 5.78 5.39 8.78
C TRP A 77 5.96 5.73 10.27
N GLN A 78 5.96 4.73 11.12
CA GLN A 78 6.13 4.87 12.55
C GLN A 78 7.10 3.81 13.07
N ASN A 79 7.60 3.96 14.30
CA ASN A 79 8.55 3.01 14.86
C ASN A 79 7.91 1.68 15.25
N SER A 80 6.68 1.70 15.73
CA SER A 80 5.95 0.49 16.11
C SER A 80 5.16 -0.08 14.94
N GLN A 81 4.88 -1.39 15.00
CA GLN A 81 3.99 -2.03 14.03
C GLN A 81 2.56 -1.47 14.12
N THR A 82 1.88 -1.46 13.01
CA THR A 82 0.47 -1.03 12.94
C THR A 82 -0.42 -2.11 13.58
N GLY A 83 -1.30 -1.68 14.48
CA GLY A 83 -2.23 -2.54 15.19
C GLY A 83 -3.65 -2.46 14.66
N ALA A 84 -4.57 -3.14 15.36
CA ALA A 84 -5.97 -3.24 14.96
C ALA A 84 -6.68 -1.88 14.94
N ALA A 85 -6.35 -0.97 15.85
CA ALA A 85 -7.00 0.34 15.93
C ALA A 85 -6.84 1.14 14.63
N ASP A 86 -5.62 1.19 14.09
CA ASP A 86 -5.35 1.89 12.83
C ASP A 86 -6.04 1.23 11.65
N LEU A 87 -6.05 -0.10 11.62
CA LEU A 87 -6.74 -0.87 10.58
C LEU A 87 -8.26 -0.60 10.61
N HIS A 88 -8.87 -0.61 11.79
CA HIS A 88 -10.30 -0.31 11.94
C HIS A 88 -10.63 1.13 11.55
N THR A 89 -9.76 2.07 11.87
CA THR A 89 -9.92 3.48 11.50
C THR A 89 -9.97 3.63 9.99
N PHE A 90 -9.05 3.00 9.29
CA PHE A 90 -9.04 3.05 7.83
C PHE A 90 -10.25 2.33 7.22
N GLU A 91 -10.63 1.17 7.72
CA GLU A 91 -11.84 0.48 7.29
C GLU A 91 -13.07 1.37 7.48
N GLY A 92 -13.13 2.11 8.57
CA GLY A 92 -14.19 3.08 8.83
C GLY A 92 -14.23 4.20 7.78
N LYS A 93 -13.08 4.72 7.39
CA LYS A 93 -12.98 5.71 6.29
C LYS A 93 -13.50 5.14 4.99
N LEU A 94 -13.11 3.91 4.65
CA LEU A 94 -13.58 3.22 3.45
C LEU A 94 -15.10 3.02 3.47
N GLY A 95 -15.65 2.74 4.65
CA GLY A 95 -17.09 2.58 4.85
C GLY A 95 -17.93 3.81 4.54
N GLN A 96 -17.32 5.00 4.55
CA GLN A 96 -17.96 6.27 4.22
C GLN A 96 -17.85 6.62 2.73
N LYS A 97 -17.20 5.78 1.94
CA LYS A 97 -17.01 5.97 0.49
C LYS A 97 -17.93 5.04 -0.28
N ALA A 98 -17.92 5.15 -1.60
CA ALA A 98 -18.68 4.26 -2.46
C ALA A 98 -18.33 2.79 -2.19
N SER A 99 -19.33 1.92 -2.23
CA SER A 99 -19.17 0.51 -1.84
C SER A 99 -18.19 -0.28 -2.73
N TRP A 100 -17.93 0.22 -3.94
CA TRP A 100 -16.95 -0.38 -4.87
C TRP A 100 -15.52 0.10 -4.64
N SER A 101 -15.28 1.04 -3.71
CA SER A 101 -13.94 1.49 -3.37
C SER A 101 -13.20 0.40 -2.60
N ARG A 102 -11.92 0.26 -2.89
CA ARG A 102 -11.00 -0.62 -2.17
C ARG A 102 -9.98 0.21 -1.43
N GLY A 103 -9.28 -0.39 -0.49
CA GLY A 103 -8.22 0.28 0.25
C GLY A 103 -6.88 -0.43 0.13
N LEU A 104 -5.80 0.36 0.12
CA LEU A 104 -4.45 -0.13 0.34
C LEU A 104 -3.89 0.56 1.58
N PHE A 105 -3.55 -0.22 2.60
CA PHE A 105 -2.87 0.26 3.80
C PHE A 105 -1.40 -0.12 3.70
N VAL A 106 -0.51 0.88 3.61
CA VAL A 106 0.93 0.66 3.55
C VAL A 106 1.54 1.09 4.88
N SER A 107 2.09 0.13 5.62
CA SER A 107 2.80 0.40 6.88
C SER A 107 4.26 0.02 6.72
N ASN A 108 5.16 1.00 6.80
CA ASN A 108 6.59 0.72 6.65
C ASN A 108 7.11 -0.23 7.73
N SER A 109 6.66 -0.10 8.96
CA SER A 109 7.07 -0.96 10.08
C SER A 109 6.28 -2.26 10.17
N GLY A 110 5.32 -2.47 9.28
CA GLY A 110 4.53 -3.70 9.22
C GLY A 110 3.33 -3.70 10.16
N PHE A 111 2.74 -4.87 10.29
CA PHE A 111 1.51 -5.07 11.05
C PHE A 111 1.77 -6.08 12.16
N SER A 112 1.26 -5.84 13.36
CA SER A 112 1.38 -6.80 14.44
C SER A 112 0.46 -8.00 14.20
N SER A 113 0.92 -9.20 14.57
CA SER A 113 0.12 -10.42 14.45
C SER A 113 -1.19 -10.31 15.21
N ASP A 114 -1.13 -9.79 16.43
CA ASP A 114 -2.32 -9.59 17.26
C ASP A 114 -3.29 -8.58 16.63
N GLY A 115 -2.75 -7.52 16.04
CA GLY A 115 -3.55 -6.51 15.34
C GLY A 115 -4.28 -7.08 14.13
N LEU A 116 -3.60 -7.87 13.31
CA LEU A 116 -4.20 -8.52 12.14
C LEU A 116 -5.28 -9.52 12.56
N GLN A 117 -5.01 -10.31 13.61
CA GLN A 117 -5.97 -11.26 14.14
C GLN A 117 -7.22 -10.58 14.68
N ALA A 118 -7.05 -9.52 15.45
CA ALA A 118 -8.17 -8.75 16.02
C ALA A 118 -8.97 -8.01 14.94
N PHE A 119 -8.30 -7.52 13.90
CA PHE A 119 -8.96 -6.89 12.76
C PHE A 119 -9.82 -7.88 11.98
N GLY A 120 -9.33 -9.11 11.77
CA GLY A 120 -10.09 -10.21 11.22
C GLY A 120 -10.13 -10.26 9.70
N ARG A 121 -11.14 -10.95 9.19
CA ARG A 121 -11.30 -11.26 7.78
C ARG A 121 -12.42 -10.44 7.12
N GLY A 122 -12.50 -10.54 5.80
CA GLY A 122 -13.65 -10.05 5.05
C GLY A 122 -13.70 -8.54 4.91
N LYS A 123 -12.53 -7.90 4.89
CA LYS A 123 -12.43 -6.45 4.76
C LYS A 123 -12.19 -6.06 3.30
N ARG A 124 -12.41 -4.79 2.99
CA ARG A 124 -12.20 -4.27 1.63
C ARG A 124 -10.86 -3.57 1.46
N LEU A 125 -9.88 -3.87 2.31
CA LEU A 125 -8.54 -3.33 2.22
C LEU A 125 -7.50 -4.44 2.09
N ILE A 126 -6.40 -4.07 1.45
CA ILE A 126 -5.20 -4.88 1.28
C ILE A 126 -4.09 -4.21 2.08
N CYS A 127 -3.25 -5.00 2.72
CA CYS A 127 -2.11 -4.53 3.49
C CYS A 127 -0.80 -4.81 2.77
N MET A 128 0.12 -3.86 2.85
CA MET A 128 1.47 -3.95 2.33
C MET A 128 2.43 -3.33 3.34
N ASP A 129 3.57 -3.97 3.59
CA ASP A 129 4.57 -3.45 4.52
C ASP A 129 5.83 -2.97 3.80
N GLY A 130 6.78 -2.43 4.57
CA GLY A 130 8.05 -1.96 4.02
C GLY A 130 8.89 -3.08 3.43
N PHE A 131 8.76 -4.29 3.97
CA PHE A 131 9.42 -5.48 3.43
C PHE A 131 8.89 -5.82 2.04
N ASP A 132 7.57 -5.76 1.87
CA ASP A 132 6.92 -5.97 0.58
C ASP A 132 7.41 -4.99 -0.48
N LEU A 133 7.51 -3.70 -0.12
CA LEU A 133 8.01 -2.66 -1.02
C LEU A 133 9.46 -2.96 -1.45
N SER A 134 10.32 -3.29 -0.49
CA SER A 134 11.73 -3.60 -0.74
C SER A 134 11.89 -4.83 -1.63
N GLU A 135 11.17 -5.91 -1.32
CA GLU A 135 11.22 -7.15 -2.11
C GLU A 135 10.69 -6.93 -3.53
N MET A 136 9.57 -6.24 -3.66
CA MET A 136 8.99 -5.92 -4.95
C MET A 136 9.98 -5.15 -5.83
N LEU A 137 10.60 -4.11 -5.30
CA LEU A 137 11.56 -3.29 -6.04
C LEU A 137 12.84 -4.06 -6.34
N ARG A 138 13.37 -4.80 -5.36
CA ARG A 138 14.60 -5.59 -5.52
C ARG A 138 14.45 -6.68 -6.58
N LEU A 139 13.32 -7.37 -6.60
CA LEU A 139 13.03 -8.45 -7.54
C LEU A 139 12.42 -7.93 -8.85
N LYS A 140 12.21 -6.62 -8.98
CA LYS A 140 11.61 -5.99 -10.16
C LYS A 140 10.23 -6.55 -10.51
N LEU A 141 9.46 -6.90 -9.47
CA LEU A 141 8.08 -7.32 -9.64
C LEU A 141 7.21 -6.11 -10.00
N SER A 142 6.25 -6.32 -10.89
CA SER A 142 5.28 -5.28 -11.21
C SER A 142 4.38 -5.02 -10.00
N PHE A 143 4.20 -3.75 -9.63
CA PHE A 143 3.25 -3.38 -8.57
C PHE A 143 1.83 -3.86 -8.91
N VAL A 144 1.44 -3.79 -10.18
CA VAL A 144 0.13 -4.27 -10.61
C VAL A 144 -0.01 -5.78 -10.37
N ASP A 145 1.01 -6.55 -10.69
CA ASP A 145 1.00 -8.01 -10.47
C ASP A 145 0.98 -8.33 -8.98
N VAL A 146 1.73 -7.59 -8.18
CA VAL A 146 1.74 -7.73 -6.72
C VAL A 146 0.34 -7.46 -6.15
N MET A 147 -0.30 -6.37 -6.56
CA MET A 147 -1.65 -6.03 -6.12
C MET A 147 -2.67 -7.06 -6.55
N ASN A 148 -2.60 -7.52 -7.79
CA ASN A 148 -3.52 -8.56 -8.29
C ASN A 148 -3.36 -9.85 -7.50
N ALA A 149 -2.14 -10.26 -7.18
CA ALA A 149 -1.88 -11.46 -6.37
C ALA A 149 -2.40 -11.31 -4.93
N LYS A 150 -2.17 -10.15 -4.31
CA LYS A 150 -2.67 -9.86 -2.96
C LYS A 150 -4.21 -9.85 -2.93
N VAL A 151 -4.83 -9.18 -3.89
CA VAL A 151 -6.29 -9.11 -3.99
C VAL A 151 -6.90 -10.49 -4.16
N ARG A 152 -6.32 -11.31 -5.05
CA ARG A 152 -6.79 -12.68 -5.26
C ARG A 152 -6.69 -13.52 -3.99
N ARG A 153 -5.55 -13.47 -3.31
CA ARG A 153 -5.35 -14.21 -2.07
C ARG A 153 -6.31 -13.75 -0.96
N ALA A 154 -6.53 -12.44 -0.84
CA ALA A 154 -7.50 -11.90 0.12
C ALA A 154 -8.93 -12.34 -0.22
N ALA A 155 -9.30 -12.36 -1.50
CA ALA A 155 -10.61 -12.84 -1.93
C ALA A 155 -10.83 -14.33 -1.59
N GLU A 156 -9.78 -15.14 -1.74
CA GLU A 156 -9.86 -16.58 -1.48
C GLU A 156 -9.82 -16.93 0.02
N THR A 157 -9.11 -16.17 0.82
CA THR A 157 -8.86 -16.50 2.24
C THR A 157 -9.54 -15.56 3.23
N GLY A 158 -9.88 -14.36 2.80
CA GLY A 158 -10.37 -13.29 3.66
C GLY A 158 -9.28 -12.53 4.42
N PHE A 159 -8.01 -12.92 4.32
CA PHE A 159 -6.92 -12.25 5.03
C PHE A 159 -6.43 -11.03 4.27
N PRO A 160 -6.36 -9.84 4.90
CA PRO A 160 -5.94 -8.63 4.22
C PRO A 160 -4.44 -8.53 3.97
N PHE A 161 -3.61 -9.26 4.71
CA PHE A 161 -2.16 -9.23 4.58
C PHE A 161 -1.59 -10.61 4.27
N VAL A 162 -0.94 -10.71 3.11
CA VAL A 162 -0.09 -11.83 2.73
C VAL A 162 1.20 -11.24 2.17
N PRO A 163 2.37 -11.56 2.75
CA PRO A 163 3.64 -11.01 2.29
C PRO A 163 3.92 -11.33 0.82
N VAL A 164 4.58 -10.40 0.13
CA VAL A 164 5.01 -10.58 -1.26
C VAL A 164 5.82 -11.86 -1.45
N ARG A 165 6.73 -12.15 -0.51
CA ARG A 165 7.56 -13.36 -0.57
C ARG A 165 6.72 -14.66 -0.60
N ASP A 166 5.59 -14.67 0.07
CA ASP A 166 4.70 -15.85 0.11
C ASP A 166 3.90 -15.99 -1.18
N LEU A 167 3.78 -14.93 -1.95
CA LEU A 167 3.04 -14.92 -3.22
C LEU A 167 3.94 -15.21 -4.43
N PHE A 168 5.22 -14.83 -4.38
CA PHE A 168 6.12 -14.86 -5.52
C PHE A 168 7.40 -15.68 -5.32
N ILE A 169 7.77 -16.00 -4.08
CA ILE A 169 9.02 -16.69 -3.72
C ILE A 169 8.69 -17.94 -2.90
N GLY A 170 7.63 -18.60 -3.20
CA GLY A 170 7.16 -19.77 -2.48
C GLY A 170 7.98 -21.02 -2.75
#